data_c6cf97802eb14f4abcd94aa64ff93fb1
#
_entry.id   c6cf97802eb14f4abcd94aa64ff93fb1
#
_cell.length_a   1.000
_cell.length_b   1.000
_cell.length_c   1.000
_cell.angle_alpha   90.00
_cell.angle_beta   90.00
_cell.angle_gamma   90.00
#
_symmetry.space_group_name_H-M   'P 1'
#
loop_
_entity.id
_entity.type
_entity.pdbx_description
1 polymer ?
#
loop_
_entity_poly.entity_id
_entity_poly.type
_entity_poly.pdbx_seq_one_letter_code
_entity_poly.pdbx_strand_id
1 'polypeptide(L)'
;MRYHIMESRDIRMNLATEEYLMDHADIEEPLLLLYIQEPCVIIGRNQNAYEEINLRYLREHGITLTRRISGGGAVYDDLGNMSFSFVTKKNQTAFGDYQGVTQPILHALHRMGATDAQAGGRNDLYLDGKKFSGNAMYTKHGRTYSHGTLMYHVDLSVLDQLLTVSEEKISSKATRSVRKNVTNIRPYLDEKWQGLTTEEFRDQLLCELYQVESLTAIADKRLALTVEDRQLIQALFDEKYANNQWIYGETPAFDIERRTRIPNVGIVDVKIATKAGIIEGIHFFGDFFGALPIDELEQAMIGLPFVYENVEVFLEKHAIEEYILHFTKQACLDLLFD
;
A
#
# COMPACT_ATOMS: atom_id res chain seq x y z
N MET A 1 6.08 11.89 -19.49
CA MET A 1 5.75 11.72 -18.06
C MET A 1 6.10 13.01 -17.32
N ARG A 2 5.27 13.48 -16.41
CA ARG A 2 5.58 14.58 -15.47
C ARG A 2 6.00 14.00 -14.12
N TYR A 3 6.62 14.82 -13.26
CA TYR A 3 6.98 14.38 -11.91
C TYR A 3 6.75 15.48 -10.86
N HIS A 4 6.55 15.04 -9.61
CA HIS A 4 6.51 15.91 -8.43
C HIS A 4 7.33 15.28 -7.30
N ILE A 5 8.21 16.07 -6.69
CA ILE A 5 8.96 15.69 -5.49
C ILE A 5 8.25 16.35 -4.31
N MET A 6 7.71 15.54 -3.41
CA MET A 6 7.04 16.04 -2.21
C MET A 6 8.06 16.59 -1.22
N GLU A 7 7.74 17.72 -0.63
CA GLU A 7 8.63 18.46 0.27
C GLU A 7 8.47 18.04 1.74
N SER A 8 7.28 17.48 2.08
CA SER A 8 6.99 17.06 3.45
C SER A 8 7.73 15.79 3.84
N ARG A 9 8.11 15.72 5.13
CA ARG A 9 8.61 14.49 5.76
C ARG A 9 7.52 13.78 6.57
N ASP A 10 6.37 14.39 6.76
CA ASP A 10 5.21 13.75 7.37
C ASP A 10 4.51 12.87 6.34
N ILE A 11 4.53 11.55 6.57
CA ILE A 11 3.87 10.58 5.69
C ILE A 11 2.38 10.86 5.50
N ARG A 12 1.70 11.40 6.51
CA ARG A 12 0.27 11.71 6.43
C ARG A 12 0.01 12.84 5.42
N MET A 13 0.88 13.84 5.40
CA MET A 13 0.85 14.93 4.42
C MET A 13 1.19 14.41 3.01
N ASN A 14 2.17 13.49 2.90
CA ASN A 14 2.53 12.88 1.62
C ASN A 14 1.36 12.07 1.04
N LEU A 15 0.67 11.27 1.87
CA LEU A 15 -0.52 10.53 1.44
C LEU A 15 -1.70 11.44 1.08
N ALA A 16 -1.90 12.56 1.80
CA ALA A 16 -2.90 13.56 1.44
C ALA A 16 -2.57 14.21 0.08
N THR A 17 -1.28 14.51 -0.17
CA THR A 17 -0.82 15.04 -1.45
C THR A 17 -1.01 14.03 -2.58
N GLU A 18 -0.70 12.74 -2.34
CA GLU A 18 -0.89 11.66 -3.30
C GLU A 18 -2.37 11.50 -3.70
N GLU A 19 -3.27 11.44 -2.71
CA GLU A 19 -4.72 11.33 -2.96
C GLU A 19 -5.26 12.57 -3.69
N TYR A 20 -4.87 13.76 -3.26
CA TYR A 20 -5.25 15.01 -3.93
C TYR A 20 -4.80 15.03 -5.40
N LEU A 21 -3.54 14.70 -5.68
CA LEU A 21 -3.02 14.68 -7.04
C LEU A 21 -3.62 13.55 -7.88
N MET A 22 -3.96 12.41 -7.27
CA MET A 22 -4.72 11.38 -7.95
C MET A 22 -6.07 11.90 -8.45
N ASP A 23 -6.78 12.68 -7.63
CA ASP A 23 -8.12 13.16 -7.96
C ASP A 23 -8.10 14.39 -8.89
N HIS A 24 -7.09 15.26 -8.80
CA HIS A 24 -7.11 16.60 -9.42
C HIS A 24 -6.04 16.86 -10.47
N ALA A 25 -4.89 16.16 -10.44
CA ALA A 25 -3.82 16.42 -11.40
C ALA A 25 -4.29 16.17 -12.86
N ASP A 26 -3.73 16.98 -13.78
CA ASP A 26 -3.79 16.62 -15.19
C ASP A 26 -2.90 15.40 -15.45
N ILE A 27 -3.52 14.32 -15.94
CA ILE A 27 -2.88 13.03 -16.25
C ILE A 27 -2.97 12.66 -17.74
N GLU A 28 -2.98 13.65 -18.64
CA GLU A 28 -2.78 13.36 -20.06
C GLU A 28 -1.46 12.62 -20.29
N GLU A 29 -0.43 12.98 -19.54
CA GLU A 29 0.79 12.19 -19.34
C GLU A 29 0.79 11.57 -17.93
N PRO A 30 1.38 10.36 -17.73
CA PRO A 30 1.60 9.81 -16.40
C PRO A 30 2.32 10.79 -15.48
N LEU A 31 1.89 10.85 -14.21
CA LEU A 31 2.52 11.66 -13.18
C LEU A 31 3.24 10.74 -12.18
N LEU A 32 4.54 10.96 -12.02
CA LEU A 32 5.38 10.29 -11.02
C LEU A 32 5.51 11.17 -9.77
N LEU A 33 5.14 10.64 -8.62
CA LEU A 33 5.34 11.27 -7.31
C LEU A 33 6.49 10.56 -6.61
N LEU A 34 7.35 11.33 -5.94
CA LEU A 34 8.49 10.83 -5.17
C LEU A 34 8.51 11.48 -3.79
N TYR A 35 8.65 10.69 -2.74
CA TYR A 35 8.67 11.19 -1.37
C TYR A 35 9.52 10.34 -0.43
N ILE A 36 10.06 11.01 0.60
CA ILE A 36 10.87 10.45 1.66
C ILE A 36 10.28 10.98 2.97
N GLN A 37 10.13 10.14 3.97
CA GLN A 37 9.45 10.48 5.22
C GLN A 37 10.24 10.08 6.46
N GLU A 38 9.91 10.75 7.59
CA GLU A 38 10.35 10.35 8.92
C GLU A 38 9.84 8.95 9.27
N PRO A 39 10.43 8.29 10.28
CA PRO A 39 10.02 6.94 10.68
C PRO A 39 8.52 6.78 10.86
N CYS A 40 7.93 5.86 10.10
CA CYS A 40 6.50 5.63 10.11
C CYS A 40 6.13 4.18 9.78
N VAL A 41 4.94 3.79 10.21
CA VAL A 41 4.25 2.59 9.76
C VAL A 41 3.01 2.99 8.98
N ILE A 42 2.86 2.45 7.77
CA ILE A 42 1.72 2.67 6.89
C ILE A 42 0.96 1.37 6.78
N ILE A 43 -0.24 1.31 7.36
CA ILE A 43 -1.13 0.15 7.19
C ILE A 43 -1.96 0.27 5.92
N GLY A 44 -2.33 -0.87 5.34
CA GLY A 44 -3.27 -0.93 4.24
C GLY A 44 -4.70 -0.57 4.69
N ARG A 45 -5.54 -0.18 3.74
CA ARG A 45 -6.92 0.26 4.00
C ARG A 45 -7.69 -0.70 4.91
N ASN A 46 -7.52 -2.01 4.69
CA ASN A 46 -8.35 -3.05 5.29
C ASN A 46 -7.69 -3.73 6.50
N GLN A 47 -6.53 -3.23 6.99
CA GLN A 47 -5.84 -3.82 8.13
C GLN A 47 -6.40 -3.33 9.47
N ASN A 48 -6.47 -4.23 10.45
CA ASN A 48 -6.76 -3.89 11.84
C ASN A 48 -5.47 -3.43 12.54
N ALA A 49 -5.37 -2.13 12.83
CA ALA A 49 -4.18 -1.55 13.46
C ALA A 49 -3.89 -2.16 14.84
N TYR A 50 -4.91 -2.48 15.62
CA TYR A 50 -4.76 -2.99 16.98
C TYR A 50 -4.24 -4.43 17.04
N GLU A 51 -4.52 -5.23 16.02
CA GLU A 51 -4.12 -6.64 15.97
C GLU A 51 -2.76 -6.85 15.32
N GLU A 52 -2.41 -6.00 14.35
CA GLU A 52 -1.24 -6.24 13.50
C GLU A 52 -0.01 -5.43 13.90
N ILE A 53 -0.19 -4.32 14.64
CA ILE A 53 0.88 -3.36 14.92
C ILE A 53 1.16 -3.26 16.42
N ASN A 54 2.43 -3.27 16.80
CA ASN A 54 2.89 -3.00 18.15
C ASN A 54 2.81 -1.49 18.45
N LEU A 55 1.59 -1.01 18.77
CA LEU A 55 1.31 0.40 19.02
C LEU A 55 2.12 0.98 20.19
N ARG A 56 2.47 0.14 21.18
CA ARG A 56 3.32 0.56 22.29
C ARG A 56 4.72 0.92 21.80
N TYR A 57 5.31 0.05 20.98
CA TYR A 57 6.64 0.29 20.42
C TYR A 57 6.66 1.56 19.56
N LEU A 58 5.64 1.78 18.70
CA LEU A 58 5.56 3.00 17.90
C LEU A 58 5.58 4.27 18.77
N ARG A 59 4.76 4.29 19.83
CA ARG A 59 4.67 5.44 20.73
C ARG A 59 5.99 5.69 21.47
N GLU A 60 6.65 4.65 21.97
CA GLU A 60 7.91 4.75 22.70
C GLU A 60 9.07 5.26 21.82
N HIS A 61 9.02 5.02 20.51
CA HIS A 61 10.05 5.40 19.54
C HIS A 61 9.66 6.58 18.63
N GLY A 62 8.52 7.22 18.87
CA GLY A 62 8.07 8.36 18.05
C GLY A 62 7.78 8.01 16.59
N ILE A 63 7.41 6.75 16.30
CA ILE A 63 7.11 6.27 14.96
C ILE A 63 5.65 6.60 14.62
N THR A 64 5.43 7.33 13.53
CA THR A 64 4.09 7.74 13.11
C THR A 64 3.32 6.55 12.52
N LEU A 65 2.09 6.33 12.98
CA LEU A 65 1.16 5.39 12.34
C LEU A 65 0.20 6.15 11.42
N THR A 66 0.00 5.62 10.23
CA THR A 66 -1.03 6.11 9.29
C THR A 66 -1.64 4.97 8.48
N ARG A 67 -2.74 5.28 7.79
CA ARG A 67 -3.45 4.35 6.91
C ARG A 67 -3.51 4.92 5.50
N ARG A 68 -3.13 4.10 4.49
CA ARG A 68 -3.29 4.45 3.07
C ARG A 68 -4.65 4.00 2.53
N ILE A 69 -5.08 4.57 1.42
CA ILE A 69 -6.35 4.20 0.76
C ILE A 69 -6.26 2.93 -0.07
N SER A 70 -5.05 2.47 -0.44
CA SER A 70 -4.84 1.20 -1.11
C SER A 70 -4.82 0.02 -0.12
N GLY A 71 -5.10 -1.19 -0.60
CA GLY A 71 -4.99 -2.42 0.18
C GLY A 71 -3.54 -2.86 0.45
N GLY A 72 -3.39 -4.09 0.90
CA GLY A 72 -2.10 -4.72 1.19
C GLY A 72 -1.69 -4.62 2.65
N GLY A 73 -0.54 -5.22 2.99
CA GLY A 73 0.01 -5.29 4.34
C GLY A 73 0.68 -4.01 4.83
N ALA A 74 1.10 -4.02 6.09
CA ALA A 74 1.84 -2.91 6.69
C ALA A 74 3.25 -2.79 6.12
N VAL A 75 3.72 -1.55 5.96
CA VAL A 75 5.09 -1.22 5.60
C VAL A 75 5.69 -0.29 6.66
N TYR A 76 7.00 -0.41 6.87
CA TYR A 76 7.80 0.52 7.64
C TYR A 76 8.68 1.30 6.70
N ASP A 77 8.70 2.61 6.87
CA ASP A 77 9.57 3.54 6.16
C ASP A 77 10.30 4.43 7.16
N ASP A 78 11.51 4.82 6.80
CA ASP A 78 12.29 5.85 7.45
C ASP A 78 13.02 6.71 6.41
N LEU A 79 13.92 7.59 6.83
CA LEU A 79 14.69 8.45 5.92
C LEU A 79 15.58 7.67 4.92
N GLY A 80 15.78 6.38 5.13
CA GLY A 80 16.49 5.49 4.20
C GLY A 80 15.59 4.89 3.11
N ASN A 81 14.28 5.11 3.17
CA ASN A 81 13.33 4.70 2.14
C ASN A 81 12.97 5.87 1.22
N MET A 82 12.80 5.57 -0.05
CA MET A 82 12.14 6.45 -1.00
C MET A 82 10.87 5.78 -1.50
N SER A 83 9.73 6.45 -1.36
CA SER A 83 8.46 6.00 -1.92
C SER A 83 8.23 6.65 -3.28
N PHE A 84 7.58 5.91 -4.18
CA PHE A 84 7.16 6.40 -5.49
C PHE A 84 5.67 6.11 -5.73
N SER A 85 5.04 6.91 -6.59
CA SER A 85 3.67 6.66 -7.03
C SER A 85 3.49 7.11 -8.47
N PHE A 86 2.99 6.22 -9.32
CA PHE A 86 2.57 6.55 -10.69
C PHE A 86 1.07 6.79 -10.72
N VAL A 87 0.65 7.98 -11.10
CA VAL A 87 -0.76 8.32 -11.34
C VAL A 87 -1.03 8.29 -12.84
N THR A 88 -2.00 7.47 -13.27
CA THR A 88 -2.32 7.23 -14.68
C THR A 88 -3.83 7.19 -14.90
N LYS A 89 -4.27 7.27 -16.16
CA LYS A 89 -5.65 6.90 -16.54
C LYS A 89 -5.86 5.40 -16.36
N LYS A 90 -7.02 4.98 -15.87
CA LYS A 90 -7.37 3.55 -15.61
C LYS A 90 -7.13 2.63 -16.83
N ASN A 91 -7.33 3.13 -18.04
CA ASN A 91 -7.14 2.36 -19.27
C ASN A 91 -5.68 2.20 -19.71
N GLN A 92 -4.74 2.90 -19.05
CA GLN A 92 -3.31 2.82 -19.34
C GLN A 92 -2.59 1.77 -18.48
N THR A 93 -3.20 1.37 -17.37
CA THR A 93 -2.62 0.39 -16.43
C THR A 93 -3.71 -0.56 -15.95
N ALA A 94 -3.55 -1.86 -16.20
CA ALA A 94 -4.46 -2.85 -15.65
C ALA A 94 -4.28 -2.93 -14.13
N PHE A 95 -5.38 -2.99 -13.38
CA PHE A 95 -5.32 -3.20 -11.93
C PHE A 95 -4.68 -4.56 -11.62
N GLY A 96 -3.66 -4.55 -10.75
CA GLY A 96 -2.89 -5.75 -10.41
C GLY A 96 -1.66 -6.01 -11.32
N ASP A 97 -1.46 -5.24 -12.40
CA ASP A 97 -0.25 -5.31 -13.23
C ASP A 97 0.93 -4.58 -12.56
N TYR A 98 1.39 -5.09 -11.44
CA TYR A 98 2.54 -4.54 -10.72
C TYR A 98 3.84 -4.68 -11.51
N GLN A 99 3.97 -5.73 -12.31
CA GLN A 99 5.15 -5.96 -13.12
C GLN A 99 5.30 -4.88 -14.20
N GLY A 100 4.25 -4.60 -14.95
CA GLY A 100 4.28 -3.58 -16.01
C GLY A 100 4.58 -2.18 -15.47
N VAL A 101 3.94 -1.80 -14.35
CA VAL A 101 4.11 -0.47 -13.74
C VAL A 101 5.50 -0.26 -13.16
N THR A 102 6.15 -1.30 -12.63
CA THR A 102 7.47 -1.16 -12.00
C THR A 102 8.63 -1.32 -12.98
N GLN A 103 8.40 -1.72 -14.24
CA GLN A 103 9.46 -1.88 -15.25
C GLN A 103 10.35 -0.63 -15.40
N PRO A 104 9.82 0.62 -15.45
CA PRO A 104 10.70 1.79 -15.55
C PRO A 104 11.69 1.90 -14.38
N ILE A 105 11.22 1.60 -13.15
CA ILE A 105 12.05 1.60 -11.94
C ILE A 105 13.12 0.51 -12.04
N LEU A 106 12.76 -0.72 -12.43
CA LEU A 106 13.70 -1.82 -12.58
C LEU A 106 14.78 -1.50 -13.63
N HIS A 107 14.39 -0.95 -14.79
CA HIS A 107 15.34 -0.55 -15.81
C HIS A 107 16.32 0.55 -15.32
N ALA A 108 15.83 1.51 -14.52
CA ALA A 108 16.70 2.53 -13.93
C ALA A 108 17.68 1.90 -12.94
N LEU A 109 17.20 1.02 -12.04
CA LEU A 109 18.05 0.30 -11.07
C LEU A 109 19.10 -0.58 -11.77
N HIS A 110 18.75 -1.25 -12.87
CA HIS A 110 19.70 -2.04 -13.67
C HIS A 110 20.85 -1.15 -14.21
N ARG A 111 20.53 0.05 -14.72
CA ARG A 111 21.57 1.00 -15.18
C ARG A 111 22.43 1.55 -14.04
N MET A 112 21.89 1.53 -12.82
CA MET A 112 22.62 1.93 -11.61
C MET A 112 23.44 0.77 -11.00
N GLY A 113 23.46 -0.41 -11.59
CA GLY A 113 24.26 -1.56 -11.16
C GLY A 113 23.48 -2.69 -10.49
N ALA A 114 22.24 -2.47 -10.06
CA ALA A 114 21.40 -3.52 -9.46
C ALA A 114 20.77 -4.44 -10.53
N THR A 115 21.61 -5.13 -11.31
CA THR A 115 21.24 -5.88 -12.53
C THR A 115 20.30 -7.06 -12.26
N ASP A 116 20.29 -7.60 -11.02
CA ASP A 116 19.44 -8.73 -10.63
C ASP A 116 18.08 -8.29 -10.05
N ALA A 117 17.80 -6.98 -10.06
CA ALA A 117 16.51 -6.45 -9.61
C ALA A 117 15.38 -6.96 -10.50
N GLN A 118 14.37 -7.58 -9.92
CA GLN A 118 13.26 -8.17 -10.67
C GLN A 118 11.93 -8.09 -9.91
N ALA A 119 10.83 -8.07 -10.66
CA ALA A 119 9.51 -8.24 -10.10
C ALA A 119 9.27 -9.72 -9.75
N GLY A 120 8.55 -9.96 -8.65
CA GLY A 120 8.22 -11.32 -8.22
C GLY A 120 7.10 -11.34 -7.18
N GLY A 121 6.63 -12.53 -6.86
CA GLY A 121 5.49 -12.68 -5.96
C GLY A 121 4.23 -12.01 -6.50
N ARG A 122 3.40 -11.49 -5.59
CA ARG A 122 2.16 -10.81 -5.94
C ARG A 122 2.38 -9.35 -6.37
N ASN A 123 3.23 -8.64 -5.64
CA ASN A 123 3.38 -7.17 -5.75
C ASN A 123 4.74 -6.67 -5.25
N ASP A 124 5.76 -7.51 -5.26
CA ASP A 124 7.06 -7.21 -4.66
C ASP A 124 8.17 -7.10 -5.72
N LEU A 125 9.25 -6.38 -5.38
CA LEU A 125 10.49 -6.40 -6.13
C LEU A 125 11.60 -7.01 -5.29
N TYR A 126 12.48 -7.77 -5.94
CA TYR A 126 13.52 -8.59 -5.31
C TYR A 126 14.91 -8.30 -5.86
N LEU A 127 15.89 -8.40 -4.98
CA LEU A 127 17.33 -8.45 -5.25
C LEU A 127 17.92 -9.64 -4.49
N ASP A 128 18.64 -10.51 -5.17
CA ASP A 128 19.24 -11.71 -4.56
C ASP A 128 18.20 -12.54 -3.74
N GLY A 129 16.98 -12.67 -4.28
CA GLY A 129 15.89 -13.39 -3.63
C GLY A 129 15.30 -12.72 -2.39
N LYS A 130 15.72 -11.49 -2.05
CA LYS A 130 15.22 -10.71 -0.92
C LYS A 130 14.41 -9.53 -1.42
N LYS A 131 13.29 -9.26 -0.77
CA LYS A 131 12.42 -8.14 -1.10
C LYS A 131 13.07 -6.80 -0.75
N PHE A 132 13.04 -5.85 -1.68
CA PHE A 132 13.46 -4.47 -1.46
C PHE A 132 12.36 -3.45 -1.72
N SER A 133 11.22 -3.88 -2.23
CA SER A 133 10.07 -3.02 -2.54
C SER A 133 8.77 -3.81 -2.37
N GLY A 134 7.79 -3.18 -1.77
CA GLY A 134 6.39 -3.60 -1.76
C GLY A 134 5.54 -2.59 -2.51
N ASN A 135 4.55 -3.05 -3.28
CA ASN A 135 3.74 -2.19 -4.13
C ASN A 135 2.25 -2.38 -3.85
N ALA A 136 1.46 -1.34 -4.09
CA ALA A 136 0.01 -1.38 -3.99
C ALA A 136 -0.61 -0.50 -5.07
N MET A 137 -1.85 -0.81 -5.44
CA MET A 137 -2.63 -0.03 -6.40
C MET A 137 -3.97 0.38 -5.81
N TYR A 138 -4.48 1.50 -6.29
CA TYR A 138 -5.84 1.96 -6.02
C TYR A 138 -6.42 2.63 -7.26
N THR A 139 -7.69 2.34 -7.54
CA THR A 139 -8.39 2.89 -8.70
C THR A 139 -9.67 3.58 -8.24
N LYS A 140 -9.87 4.80 -8.72
CA LYS A 140 -11.04 5.63 -8.41
C LYS A 140 -11.30 6.62 -9.56
N HIS A 141 -12.56 6.83 -9.92
CA HIS A 141 -12.97 7.84 -10.91
C HIS A 141 -12.21 7.78 -12.25
N GLY A 142 -11.92 6.56 -12.75
CA GLY A 142 -11.20 6.39 -14.01
C GLY A 142 -9.70 6.68 -13.96
N ARG A 143 -9.13 6.79 -12.77
CA ARG A 143 -7.71 7.00 -12.49
C ARG A 143 -7.17 5.86 -11.64
N THR A 144 -5.89 5.56 -11.81
CA THR A 144 -5.17 4.56 -11.00
C THR A 144 -3.89 5.19 -10.48
N TYR A 145 -3.60 5.04 -9.20
CA TYR A 145 -2.24 5.16 -8.75
C TYR A 145 -1.65 3.79 -8.41
N SER A 146 -0.36 3.66 -8.67
CA SER A 146 0.44 2.51 -8.30
C SER A 146 1.62 3.01 -7.51
N HIS A 147 1.65 2.75 -6.22
CA HIS A 147 2.72 3.23 -5.35
C HIS A 147 3.52 2.08 -4.76
N GLY A 148 4.77 2.36 -4.43
CA GLY A 148 5.68 1.41 -3.84
C GLY A 148 6.78 2.07 -3.04
N THR A 149 7.48 1.25 -2.27
CA THR A 149 8.64 1.63 -1.49
C THR A 149 9.92 1.22 -2.22
N LEU A 150 11.00 1.95 -2.05
CA LEU A 150 12.35 1.57 -2.46
C LEU A 150 13.26 1.68 -1.25
N MET A 151 13.57 0.55 -0.62
CA MET A 151 14.44 0.48 0.55
C MET A 151 15.89 0.72 0.12
N TYR A 152 16.31 1.99 0.06
CA TYR A 152 17.68 2.33 -0.33
C TYR A 152 18.65 2.05 0.82
N HIS A 153 18.37 2.56 2.02
CA HIS A 153 19.21 2.38 3.22
C HIS A 153 18.38 2.44 4.52
N VAL A 154 17.28 1.69 4.56
CA VAL A 154 16.36 1.59 5.70
C VAL A 154 17.00 0.87 6.88
N ASP A 155 16.69 1.27 8.11
CA ASP A 155 17.05 0.50 9.30
C ASP A 155 16.16 -0.75 9.45
N LEU A 156 16.64 -1.86 8.90
CA LEU A 156 15.93 -3.12 8.94
C LEU A 156 15.85 -3.77 10.34
N SER A 157 16.58 -3.24 11.34
CA SER A 157 16.60 -3.80 12.71
C SER A 157 15.28 -3.58 13.43
N VAL A 158 14.52 -2.58 13.02
CA VAL A 158 13.25 -2.16 13.63
C VAL A 158 12.09 -3.10 13.26
N LEU A 159 12.16 -3.78 12.11
CA LEU A 159 11.04 -4.55 11.53
C LEU A 159 10.48 -5.65 12.46
N ASP A 160 11.36 -6.35 13.17
CA ASP A 160 10.95 -7.44 14.06
C ASP A 160 10.21 -6.94 15.32
N GLN A 161 10.27 -5.64 15.63
CA GLN A 161 9.67 -5.00 16.80
C GLN A 161 8.29 -4.37 16.48
N LEU A 162 8.06 -4.07 15.19
CA LEU A 162 6.89 -3.30 14.74
C LEU A 162 5.61 -4.14 14.63
N LEU A 163 5.75 -5.41 14.24
CA LEU A 163 4.62 -6.27 13.98
C LEU A 163 4.25 -7.09 15.21
N THR A 164 2.97 -7.12 15.55
CA THR A 164 2.43 -8.09 16.49
C THR A 164 2.39 -9.44 15.78
N VAL A 165 3.18 -10.39 16.25
CA VAL A 165 3.19 -11.75 15.69
C VAL A 165 2.05 -12.51 16.32
N SER A 166 0.95 -12.77 15.58
CA SER A 166 -0.09 -13.69 16.06
C SER A 166 0.47 -15.09 16.24
N GLU A 167 -0.05 -15.85 17.23
CA GLU A 167 0.39 -17.25 17.51
C GLU A 167 0.29 -18.16 16.29
N GLU A 168 -0.67 -17.92 15.39
CA GLU A 168 -0.82 -18.62 14.11
C GLU A 168 0.35 -18.37 13.14
N LYS A 169 0.94 -17.18 13.16
CA LYS A 169 2.16 -16.86 12.41
C LYS A 169 3.39 -17.57 13.02
N ILE A 170 3.41 -17.85 14.32
CA ILE A 170 4.51 -18.54 15.01
C ILE A 170 4.54 -20.04 14.64
N SER A 171 3.40 -20.65 14.37
CA SER A 171 3.29 -22.09 14.04
C SER A 171 3.80 -22.43 12.63
N SER A 172 3.81 -21.48 11.70
CA SER A 172 4.38 -21.68 10.37
C SER A 172 5.88 -21.35 10.39
N LYS A 173 6.72 -22.31 9.95
CA LYS A 173 8.18 -22.10 9.78
C LYS A 173 8.53 -20.89 8.87
N ALA A 174 7.55 -20.31 8.20
CA ALA A 174 7.67 -19.16 7.31
C ALA A 174 7.84 -17.82 8.05
N THR A 175 7.57 -17.76 9.36
CA THR A 175 7.53 -16.50 10.11
C THR A 175 8.83 -16.17 10.89
N ARG A 176 9.86 -17.00 10.74
CA ARG A 176 11.16 -16.67 11.35
C ARG A 176 11.84 -15.57 10.57
N SER A 177 11.52 -14.33 10.98
CA SER A 177 12.23 -13.10 10.61
C SER A 177 11.84 -12.49 9.26
N VAL A 178 10.89 -11.56 9.29
CA VAL A 178 10.62 -10.59 8.20
C VAL A 178 11.94 -9.97 7.73
N ARG A 179 12.86 -9.65 8.64
CA ARG A 179 14.19 -9.10 8.37
C ARG A 179 15.07 -9.99 7.46
N LYS A 180 14.96 -11.31 7.55
CA LYS A 180 15.77 -12.24 6.70
C LYS A 180 15.35 -12.23 5.24
N ASN A 181 14.13 -11.80 4.96
CA ASN A 181 13.52 -11.83 3.63
C ASN A 181 13.55 -10.48 2.93
N VAL A 182 14.13 -9.44 3.54
CA VAL A 182 14.23 -8.09 2.99
C VAL A 182 15.68 -7.64 2.84
N THR A 183 15.91 -6.67 1.97
CA THR A 183 17.24 -6.08 1.77
C THR A 183 17.11 -4.61 1.35
N ASN A 184 18.18 -3.86 1.54
CA ASN A 184 18.35 -2.53 0.98
C ASN A 184 18.95 -2.60 -0.44
N ILE A 185 18.64 -1.63 -1.28
CA ILE A 185 19.14 -1.51 -2.66
C ILE A 185 20.62 -1.12 -2.68
N ARG A 186 21.04 -0.24 -1.77
CA ARG A 186 22.36 0.40 -1.74
C ARG A 186 23.54 -0.56 -1.97
N PRO A 187 23.62 -1.75 -1.35
CA PRO A 187 24.75 -2.66 -1.55
C PRO A 187 24.86 -3.26 -2.95
N TYR A 188 23.80 -3.20 -3.75
CA TYR A 188 23.74 -3.80 -5.09
C TYR A 188 23.96 -2.79 -6.22
N LEU A 189 24.10 -1.51 -5.88
CA LEU A 189 24.42 -0.46 -6.86
C LEU A 189 25.92 -0.44 -7.16
N ASP A 190 26.28 0.14 -8.29
CA ASP A 190 27.66 0.48 -8.59
C ASP A 190 28.26 1.36 -7.48
N GLU A 191 29.56 1.22 -7.21
CA GLU A 191 30.27 1.88 -6.10
C GLU A 191 30.00 3.40 -6.03
N LYS A 192 29.94 4.06 -7.18
CA LYS A 192 29.68 5.51 -7.31
C LYS A 192 28.32 5.94 -6.73
N TRP A 193 27.35 5.01 -6.63
CA TRP A 193 26.00 5.28 -6.12
C TRP A 193 25.78 4.85 -4.66
N GLN A 194 26.70 4.09 -4.09
CA GLN A 194 26.57 3.57 -2.73
C GLN A 194 26.80 4.63 -1.65
N GLY A 195 27.45 5.74 -1.96
CA GLY A 195 27.75 6.84 -1.01
C GLY A 195 26.67 7.91 -0.94
N LEU A 196 25.61 7.82 -1.75
CA LEU A 196 24.56 8.85 -1.81
C LEU A 196 23.69 8.90 -0.56
N THR A 197 23.15 10.08 -0.25
CA THR A 197 21.99 10.23 0.60
C THR A 197 20.74 9.69 -0.12
N THR A 198 19.64 9.49 0.61
CA THR A 198 18.39 9.02 0.00
C THR A 198 17.83 10.06 -0.99
N GLU A 199 18.00 11.34 -0.74
CA GLU A 199 17.64 12.43 -1.63
C GLU A 199 18.48 12.41 -2.93
N GLU A 200 19.77 12.23 -2.81
CA GLU A 200 20.66 12.13 -3.97
C GLU A 200 20.36 10.86 -4.79
N PHE A 201 20.08 9.73 -4.11
CA PHE A 201 19.60 8.51 -4.77
C PHE A 201 18.30 8.75 -5.53
N ARG A 202 17.32 9.42 -4.93
CA ARG A 202 16.07 9.82 -5.59
C ARG A 202 16.33 10.63 -6.85
N ASP A 203 17.19 11.64 -6.75
CA ASP A 203 17.49 12.53 -7.85
C ASP A 203 18.22 11.81 -8.99
N GLN A 204 19.16 10.91 -8.68
CA GLN A 204 19.82 10.08 -9.66
C GLN A 204 18.89 9.05 -10.30
N LEU A 205 18.03 8.38 -9.52
CA LEU A 205 17.03 7.47 -10.05
C LEU A 205 16.08 8.20 -11.02
N LEU A 206 15.71 9.45 -10.70
CA LEU A 206 14.88 10.27 -11.58
C LEU A 206 15.62 10.62 -12.87
N CYS A 207 16.91 10.97 -12.79
CA CYS A 207 17.76 11.17 -13.99
C CYS A 207 17.81 9.90 -14.85
N GLU A 208 17.96 8.72 -14.24
CA GLU A 208 17.96 7.44 -14.96
C GLU A 208 16.60 7.12 -15.59
N LEU A 209 15.50 7.43 -14.91
CA LEU A 209 14.13 7.25 -15.45
C LEU A 209 13.91 8.07 -16.72
N TYR A 210 14.45 9.29 -16.77
CA TYR A 210 14.34 10.19 -17.93
C TYR A 210 15.51 10.06 -18.91
N GLN A 211 16.56 9.29 -18.56
CA GLN A 211 17.78 9.14 -19.33
C GLN A 211 18.46 10.50 -19.62
N VAL A 212 18.62 11.30 -18.59
CA VAL A 212 19.24 12.63 -18.62
C VAL A 212 20.40 12.71 -17.61
N GLU A 213 21.33 13.66 -17.83
CA GLU A 213 22.48 13.84 -16.95
C GLU A 213 22.14 14.62 -15.66
N SER A 214 21.07 15.41 -15.66
CA SER A 214 20.69 16.23 -14.51
C SER A 214 19.20 16.55 -14.50
N LEU A 215 18.65 16.87 -13.31
CA LEU A 215 17.27 17.31 -13.16
C LEU A 215 16.96 18.62 -13.86
N THR A 216 17.98 19.44 -14.13
CA THR A 216 17.81 20.70 -14.88
C THR A 216 17.30 20.44 -16.29
N ALA A 217 17.71 19.32 -16.92
CA ALA A 217 17.26 18.95 -18.26
C ALA A 217 15.76 18.58 -18.35
N ILE A 218 15.13 18.32 -17.21
CA ILE A 218 13.71 17.96 -17.10
C ILE A 218 12.93 18.92 -16.18
N ALA A 219 13.44 20.11 -15.94
CA ALA A 219 12.80 21.08 -15.05
C ALA A 219 11.37 21.48 -15.51
N ASP A 220 11.12 21.48 -16.83
CA ASP A 220 9.82 21.73 -17.44
C ASP A 220 8.79 20.59 -17.18
N LYS A 221 9.24 19.40 -16.82
CA LYS A 221 8.39 18.24 -16.46
C LYS A 221 7.96 18.26 -14.99
N ARG A 222 8.56 19.11 -14.17
CA ARG A 222 8.23 19.20 -12.75
C ARG A 222 6.85 19.85 -12.56
N LEU A 223 5.94 19.12 -11.88
CA LEU A 223 4.68 19.68 -11.42
C LEU A 223 4.93 20.53 -10.17
N ALA A 224 4.57 21.80 -10.22
CA ALA A 224 4.56 22.71 -9.07
C ALA A 224 3.13 22.79 -8.51
N LEU A 225 2.98 22.68 -7.19
CA LEU A 225 1.70 22.88 -6.51
C LEU A 225 1.44 24.39 -6.39
N THR A 226 0.22 24.80 -6.72
CA THR A 226 -0.27 26.16 -6.48
C THR A 226 -0.56 26.39 -4.99
N VAL A 227 -0.86 27.64 -4.62
CA VAL A 227 -1.32 27.96 -3.26
C VAL A 227 -2.66 27.29 -2.96
N GLU A 228 -3.55 27.23 -3.94
CA GLU A 228 -4.86 26.58 -3.82
C GLU A 228 -4.71 25.05 -3.62
N ASP A 229 -3.84 24.40 -4.41
CA ASP A 229 -3.53 22.97 -4.22
C ASP A 229 -3.07 22.68 -2.78
N ARG A 230 -2.15 23.50 -2.26
CA ARG A 230 -1.63 23.33 -0.89
C ARG A 230 -2.71 23.50 0.18
N GLN A 231 -3.66 24.42 -0.02
CA GLN A 231 -4.80 24.62 0.88
C GLN A 231 -5.75 23.42 0.88
N LEU A 232 -6.05 22.87 -0.31
CA LEU A 232 -6.92 21.71 -0.45
C LEU A 232 -6.25 20.44 0.09
N ILE A 233 -4.95 20.27 -0.12
CA ILE A 233 -4.16 19.19 0.49
C ILE A 233 -4.17 19.30 2.01
N GLN A 234 -4.00 20.50 2.57
CA GLN A 234 -4.05 20.70 4.02
C GLN A 234 -5.44 20.36 4.58
N ALA A 235 -6.51 20.78 3.90
CA ALA A 235 -7.87 20.41 4.30
C ALA A 235 -8.09 18.90 4.31
N LEU A 236 -7.63 18.20 3.28
CA LEU A 236 -7.69 16.74 3.21
C LEU A 236 -6.85 16.06 4.31
N PHE A 237 -5.68 16.61 4.61
CA PHE A 237 -4.86 16.15 5.73
C PHE A 237 -5.61 16.27 7.06
N ASP A 238 -6.18 17.44 7.35
CA ASP A 238 -6.89 17.71 8.61
C ASP A 238 -8.15 16.84 8.75
N GLU A 239 -8.92 16.69 7.68
CA GLU A 239 -10.17 15.92 7.67
C GLU A 239 -9.90 14.42 7.81
N LYS A 240 -8.88 13.89 7.12
CA LYS A 240 -8.69 12.45 6.98
C LYS A 240 -7.40 11.95 7.62
N TYR A 241 -6.23 12.36 7.13
CA TYR A 241 -4.96 11.72 7.47
C TYR A 241 -4.45 12.07 8.88
N ALA A 242 -4.88 13.18 9.46
CA ALA A 242 -4.66 13.53 10.87
C ALA A 242 -5.74 12.95 11.79
N ASN A 243 -6.81 12.35 11.25
CA ASN A 243 -7.95 11.87 12.02
C ASN A 243 -7.73 10.42 12.48
N ASN A 244 -7.83 10.22 13.80
CA ASN A 244 -7.69 8.90 14.42
C ASN A 244 -8.75 7.90 13.95
N GLN A 245 -9.95 8.35 13.60
CA GLN A 245 -11.01 7.48 13.09
C GLN A 245 -10.59 6.86 11.74
N TRP A 246 -9.93 7.62 10.87
CA TRP A 246 -9.36 7.06 9.64
C TRP A 246 -8.24 6.06 9.91
N ILE A 247 -7.35 6.38 10.85
CA ILE A 247 -6.14 5.57 11.13
C ILE A 247 -6.50 4.26 11.79
N TYR A 248 -7.34 4.31 12.83
CA TYR A 248 -7.65 3.14 13.67
C TYR A 248 -8.95 2.44 13.28
N GLY A 249 -9.88 3.13 12.63
CA GLY A 249 -11.21 2.65 12.29
C GLY A 249 -12.14 2.57 13.50
N GLU A 250 -13.40 2.24 13.25
CA GLU A 250 -14.34 1.81 14.27
C GLU A 250 -14.23 0.29 14.44
N THR A 251 -14.19 -0.18 15.67
CA THR A 251 -14.22 -1.62 15.98
C THR A 251 -15.56 -1.92 16.69
N PRO A 252 -16.63 -2.21 15.94
CA PRO A 252 -17.90 -2.65 16.55
C PRO A 252 -17.72 -3.98 17.28
N ALA A 253 -18.66 -4.29 18.21
CA ALA A 253 -18.73 -5.63 18.79
C ALA A 253 -19.30 -6.60 17.75
N PHE A 254 -18.64 -7.73 17.53
CA PHE A 254 -19.05 -8.77 16.60
C PHE A 254 -19.34 -10.08 17.31
N ASP A 255 -20.31 -10.84 16.79
CA ASP A 255 -20.72 -12.14 17.34
C ASP A 255 -19.96 -13.29 16.68
N ILE A 256 -19.52 -13.09 15.43
CA ILE A 256 -18.88 -14.13 14.60
C ILE A 256 -17.57 -13.54 14.06
N GLU A 257 -16.51 -14.31 14.22
CA GLU A 257 -15.20 -14.00 13.66
C GLU A 257 -14.70 -15.19 12.85
N ARG A 258 -14.22 -14.94 11.65
CA ARG A 258 -13.65 -15.93 10.74
C ARG A 258 -12.37 -15.38 10.12
N ARG A 259 -11.29 -16.14 10.23
CA ARG A 259 -9.99 -15.71 9.69
C ARG A 259 -9.31 -16.85 8.97
N THR A 260 -8.84 -16.59 7.76
CA THR A 260 -8.08 -17.57 6.99
C THR A 260 -7.03 -16.88 6.10
N ARG A 261 -6.01 -17.66 5.71
CA ARG A 261 -5.03 -17.24 4.70
C ARG A 261 -5.33 -17.95 3.39
N ILE A 262 -5.62 -17.18 2.37
CA ILE A 262 -6.01 -17.67 1.05
C ILE A 262 -4.84 -17.47 0.08
N PRO A 263 -4.40 -18.51 -0.65
CA PRO A 263 -3.35 -18.39 -1.66
C PRO A 263 -3.68 -17.29 -2.69
N ASN A 264 -2.70 -16.47 -3.04
CA ASN A 264 -2.80 -15.34 -3.96
C ASN A 264 -3.71 -14.16 -3.51
N VAL A 265 -4.49 -14.32 -2.44
CA VAL A 265 -5.32 -13.26 -1.84
C VAL A 265 -4.59 -12.58 -0.70
N GLY A 266 -4.17 -13.35 0.29
CA GLY A 266 -3.63 -12.87 1.55
C GLY A 266 -4.43 -13.38 2.74
N ILE A 267 -4.36 -12.66 3.87
CA ILE A 267 -5.21 -12.91 5.03
C ILE A 267 -6.53 -12.19 4.79
N VAL A 268 -7.64 -12.91 5.03
CA VAL A 268 -8.98 -12.36 5.10
C VAL A 268 -9.55 -12.72 6.47
N ASP A 269 -9.90 -11.71 7.24
CA ASP A 269 -10.49 -11.77 8.56
C ASP A 269 -11.85 -11.09 8.51
N VAL A 270 -12.93 -11.83 8.72
CA VAL A 270 -14.31 -11.33 8.63
C VAL A 270 -14.91 -11.31 10.01
N LYS A 271 -15.46 -10.17 10.39
CA LYS A 271 -16.18 -9.97 11.65
C LYS A 271 -17.63 -9.59 11.34
N ILE A 272 -18.58 -10.32 11.94
CA ILE A 272 -19.99 -10.20 11.62
C ILE A 272 -20.80 -10.02 12.91
N ALA A 273 -21.65 -8.99 12.94
CA ALA A 273 -22.67 -8.79 13.94
C ALA A 273 -24.03 -9.22 13.35
N THR A 274 -24.75 -10.07 14.05
CA THR A 274 -26.07 -10.53 13.61
C THR A 274 -27.15 -10.27 14.68
N LYS A 275 -28.37 -10.03 14.22
CA LYS A 275 -29.54 -9.98 15.08
C LYS A 275 -30.71 -10.68 14.43
N ALA A 276 -31.27 -11.65 15.15
CA ALA A 276 -32.35 -12.51 14.62
C ALA A 276 -31.99 -13.16 13.26
N GLY A 277 -30.70 -13.51 13.04
CA GLY A 277 -30.21 -14.11 11.80
C GLY A 277 -30.04 -13.12 10.63
N ILE A 278 -30.15 -11.82 10.87
CA ILE A 278 -29.93 -10.76 9.89
C ILE A 278 -28.58 -10.10 10.18
N ILE A 279 -27.79 -9.78 9.15
CA ILE A 279 -26.53 -9.05 9.28
C ILE A 279 -26.84 -7.60 9.69
N GLU A 280 -26.42 -7.17 10.88
CA GLU A 280 -26.44 -5.79 11.33
C GLU A 280 -25.12 -5.05 11.06
N GLY A 281 -24.01 -5.80 10.96
CA GLY A 281 -22.70 -5.29 10.60
C GLY A 281 -21.80 -6.41 10.11
N ILE A 282 -20.96 -6.09 9.14
CA ILE A 282 -19.93 -7.00 8.63
C ILE A 282 -18.72 -6.19 8.25
N HIS A 283 -17.52 -6.67 8.60
CA HIS A 283 -16.26 -6.06 8.20
C HIS A 283 -15.25 -7.11 7.75
N PHE A 284 -14.59 -6.81 6.62
CA PHE A 284 -13.50 -7.60 6.07
C PHE A 284 -12.17 -6.90 6.35
N PHE A 285 -11.34 -7.46 7.21
CA PHE A 285 -10.00 -7.02 7.51
C PHE A 285 -8.96 -7.91 6.80
N GLY A 286 -7.77 -7.38 6.57
CA GLY A 286 -6.68 -8.18 6.04
C GLY A 286 -5.68 -7.44 5.17
N ASP A 287 -4.76 -8.20 4.58
CA ASP A 287 -3.70 -7.69 3.71
C ASP A 287 -4.01 -7.92 2.21
N PHE A 288 -5.29 -8.02 1.89
CA PHE A 288 -5.78 -8.17 0.52
C PHE A 288 -5.82 -6.86 -0.26
N PHE A 289 -5.87 -6.97 -1.58
CA PHE A 289 -6.09 -5.86 -2.51
C PHE A 289 -7.49 -5.94 -3.12
N GLY A 290 -8.04 -4.82 -3.55
CA GLY A 290 -9.30 -4.74 -4.27
C GLY A 290 -9.34 -3.54 -5.21
N ALA A 291 -10.05 -3.66 -6.32
CA ALA A 291 -10.29 -2.59 -7.27
C ALA A 291 -11.38 -1.64 -6.77
N LEU A 292 -12.35 -2.17 -6.03
CA LEU A 292 -13.44 -1.41 -5.39
C LEU A 292 -13.23 -1.34 -3.87
N PRO A 293 -13.77 -0.31 -3.21
CA PRO A 293 -13.76 -0.18 -1.76
C PRO A 293 -14.59 -1.30 -1.12
N ILE A 294 -14.01 -2.04 -0.16
CA ILE A 294 -14.68 -3.16 0.51
C ILE A 294 -15.91 -2.73 1.32
N ASP A 295 -15.88 -1.51 1.86
CA ASP A 295 -16.99 -0.92 2.61
C ASP A 295 -18.28 -0.79 1.77
N GLU A 296 -18.20 -0.67 0.45
CA GLU A 296 -19.39 -0.71 -0.41
C GLU A 296 -20.07 -2.09 -0.39
N LEU A 297 -19.28 -3.16 -0.42
CA LEU A 297 -19.78 -4.53 -0.28
C LEU A 297 -20.35 -4.77 1.11
N GLU A 298 -19.63 -4.34 2.15
CA GLU A 298 -20.05 -4.44 3.56
C GLU A 298 -21.40 -3.78 3.78
N GLN A 299 -21.58 -2.55 3.30
CA GLN A 299 -22.84 -1.84 3.39
C GLN A 299 -23.99 -2.54 2.63
N ALA A 300 -23.69 -3.10 1.46
CA ALA A 300 -24.68 -3.83 0.67
C ALA A 300 -25.11 -5.15 1.32
N MET A 301 -24.29 -5.73 2.21
CA MET A 301 -24.63 -6.96 2.97
C MET A 301 -25.48 -6.68 4.22
N ILE A 302 -25.54 -5.45 4.73
CA ILE A 302 -26.35 -5.11 5.89
C ILE A 302 -27.85 -5.34 5.57
N GLY A 303 -28.55 -6.01 6.48
CA GLY A 303 -29.97 -6.38 6.31
C GLY A 303 -30.18 -7.70 5.56
N LEU A 304 -29.10 -8.33 5.06
CA LEU A 304 -29.18 -9.65 4.42
C LEU A 304 -29.37 -10.74 5.49
N PRO A 305 -30.28 -11.73 5.28
CA PRO A 305 -30.28 -12.91 6.12
C PRO A 305 -28.94 -13.67 6.03
N PHE A 306 -28.32 -13.93 7.19
CA PHE A 306 -27.05 -14.65 7.26
C PHE A 306 -27.30 -16.16 7.12
N VAL A 307 -27.67 -16.57 5.92
CA VAL A 307 -27.97 -17.95 5.50
C VAL A 307 -27.23 -18.17 4.18
N TYR A 308 -26.66 -19.37 3.99
CA TYR A 308 -25.81 -19.72 2.86
C TYR A 308 -26.42 -19.31 1.51
N GLU A 309 -27.66 -19.72 1.25
CA GLU A 309 -28.36 -19.50 -0.01
C GLU A 309 -28.60 -18.01 -0.28
N ASN A 310 -28.87 -17.21 0.77
CA ASN A 310 -29.05 -15.75 0.62
C ASN A 310 -27.77 -15.04 0.29
N VAL A 311 -26.66 -15.42 0.96
CA VAL A 311 -25.34 -14.85 0.71
C VAL A 311 -24.82 -15.30 -0.66
N GLU A 312 -25.05 -16.55 -1.06
CA GLU A 312 -24.70 -17.04 -2.40
C GLU A 312 -25.36 -16.23 -3.51
N VAL A 313 -26.69 -16.03 -3.44
CA VAL A 313 -27.45 -15.22 -4.39
C VAL A 313 -26.99 -13.75 -4.38
N PHE A 314 -26.61 -13.23 -3.23
CA PHE A 314 -26.04 -11.88 -3.13
C PHE A 314 -24.71 -11.77 -3.86
N LEU A 315 -23.79 -12.73 -3.64
CA LEU A 315 -22.47 -12.76 -4.27
C LEU A 315 -22.52 -13.06 -5.80
N GLU A 316 -23.60 -13.62 -6.31
CA GLU A 316 -23.83 -13.73 -7.76
C GLU A 316 -24.08 -12.37 -8.43
N LYS A 317 -24.61 -11.41 -7.68
CA LYS A 317 -24.89 -10.05 -8.16
C LYS A 317 -23.76 -9.05 -7.87
N HIS A 318 -22.89 -9.41 -6.91
CA HIS A 318 -21.78 -8.57 -6.47
C HIS A 318 -20.48 -9.37 -6.66
N ALA A 319 -19.74 -9.03 -7.70
CA ALA A 319 -18.47 -9.70 -8.02
C ALA A 319 -17.44 -9.45 -6.90
N ILE A 320 -17.40 -10.33 -5.90
CA ILE A 320 -16.49 -10.21 -4.73
C ILE A 320 -15.03 -10.03 -5.16
N GLU A 321 -14.64 -10.56 -6.31
CA GLU A 321 -13.29 -10.46 -6.87
C GLU A 321 -12.88 -9.02 -7.22
N GLU A 322 -13.85 -8.12 -7.43
CA GLU A 322 -13.58 -6.69 -7.63
C GLU A 322 -13.22 -5.99 -6.30
N TYR A 323 -13.74 -6.48 -5.19
CA TYR A 323 -13.49 -5.97 -3.83
C TYR A 323 -12.28 -6.62 -3.19
N ILE A 324 -12.07 -7.92 -3.44
CA ILE A 324 -10.93 -8.68 -2.95
C ILE A 324 -10.35 -9.49 -4.10
N LEU A 325 -9.24 -9.03 -4.64
CA LEU A 325 -8.60 -9.60 -5.83
C LEU A 325 -8.27 -11.08 -5.64
N HIS A 326 -8.68 -11.92 -6.59
CA HIS A 326 -8.54 -13.39 -6.58
C HIS A 326 -9.35 -14.11 -5.49
N PHE A 327 -10.24 -13.42 -4.78
CA PHE A 327 -11.11 -14.05 -3.78
C PHE A 327 -12.40 -14.51 -4.43
N THR A 328 -12.50 -15.80 -4.73
CA THR A 328 -13.67 -16.35 -5.44
C THR A 328 -14.92 -16.35 -4.57
N LYS A 329 -16.10 -16.35 -5.21
CA LYS A 329 -17.39 -16.53 -4.53
C LYS A 329 -17.36 -17.74 -3.59
N GLN A 330 -16.85 -18.89 -4.05
CA GLN A 330 -16.78 -20.10 -3.25
C GLN A 330 -15.89 -19.91 -2.01
N ALA A 331 -14.70 -19.34 -2.18
CA ALA A 331 -13.80 -19.09 -1.05
C ALA A 331 -14.42 -18.12 0.00
N CYS A 332 -15.25 -17.18 -0.45
CA CYS A 332 -16.01 -16.31 0.47
C CYS A 332 -17.08 -17.10 1.24
N LEU A 333 -17.83 -17.95 0.56
CA LEU A 333 -18.86 -18.79 1.20
C LEU A 333 -18.22 -19.76 2.20
N ASP A 334 -17.13 -20.42 1.82
CA ASP A 334 -16.38 -21.32 2.71
C ASP A 334 -15.88 -20.56 3.95
N LEU A 335 -15.35 -19.35 3.78
CA LEU A 335 -14.90 -18.52 4.90
C LEU A 335 -16.04 -18.12 5.84
N LEU A 336 -17.22 -17.81 5.31
CA LEU A 336 -18.34 -17.30 6.11
C LEU A 336 -19.09 -18.43 6.85
N PHE A 337 -19.15 -19.64 6.29
CA PHE A 337 -20.05 -20.70 6.81
C PHE A 337 -19.34 -21.97 7.28
N ASP A 338 -18.07 -22.20 6.94
CA ASP A 338 -17.25 -23.34 7.43
C ASP A 338 -16.38 -22.93 8.62
#